data_fb4285cf8858751ee057f01d77e2c482
#
_entry.id   fb4285cf8858751ee057f01d77e2c482
#
_cell.length_a   1.000
_cell.length_b   1.000
_cell.length_c   1.000
_cell.angle_alpha   90.00
_cell.angle_beta   90.00
_cell.angle_gamma   90.00
#
_symmetry.space_group_name_H-M   'P 1'
#
loop_
_entity.id
_entity.type
_entity.pdbx_description
1 polymer ?
#
loop_
_entity_poly.entity_id
_entity_poly.type
_entity_poly.pdbx_seq_one_letter_code
_entity_poly.pdbx_strand_id
1 'polypeptide(L)'
;MSQTDITVILTVYNQRPESIETSMRSVAAQTGCTYQLLVADGHSSESFEDEATALASELGISNFTYVRHPENVQTVRNILHALPYAEGQFIKALGAGDALYDESTLAAIVAFCRDNDVHAGFGDIVIDLPDRPSYGAPKRPECYPPEGCCGHRDLLLMQLSTADWIPGCCQFFEKRRLEELLALLAETYEVRYCEDFAETIALLDGDVHHLHRPILLYEWGTGISTGGSIESRKRLYADHERLYRRLHEAHPDDSSYRSAYGKFKLRQFLALKTPLYPLLQKIVAKGYTKAADA
;
A
#
# COMPACT_ATOMS: atom_id res chain seq x y z
N MET A 1 17.60 20.18 16.63
CA MET A 1 16.23 19.81 16.24
C MET A 1 16.14 18.30 16.40
N SER A 2 15.11 17.75 17.06
CA SER A 2 14.91 16.30 17.13
C SER A 2 14.66 15.79 15.71
N GLN A 3 15.31 14.70 15.33
CA GLN A 3 15.10 14.07 14.04
C GLN A 3 13.66 13.53 13.98
N THR A 4 12.95 13.77 12.88
CA THR A 4 11.60 13.20 12.67
C THR A 4 11.71 11.67 12.54
N ASP A 5 10.93 10.92 13.30
CA ASP A 5 10.99 9.47 13.32
C ASP A 5 10.36 8.87 12.04
N ILE A 6 9.17 9.33 11.69
CA ILE A 6 8.40 8.77 10.58
C ILE A 6 7.67 9.87 9.79
N THR A 7 7.64 9.75 8.46
CA THR A 7 6.77 10.56 7.60
C THR A 7 5.59 9.72 7.13
N VAL A 8 4.38 10.23 7.35
CA VAL A 8 3.18 9.71 6.70
C VAL A 8 3.01 10.44 5.37
N ILE A 9 3.11 9.71 4.26
CA ILE A 9 2.83 10.23 2.92
C ILE A 9 1.37 9.93 2.58
N LEU A 10 0.51 10.95 2.69
CA LEU A 10 -0.90 10.87 2.30
C LEU A 10 -1.02 11.12 0.80
N THR A 11 -1.34 10.07 0.05
CA THR A 11 -1.50 10.16 -1.41
C THR A 11 -2.90 10.63 -1.78
N VAL A 12 -2.97 11.68 -2.62
CA VAL A 12 -4.22 12.31 -3.04
C VAL A 12 -4.27 12.43 -4.57
N TYR A 13 -5.40 12.10 -5.16
CA TYR A 13 -5.71 12.40 -6.56
C TYR A 13 -7.22 12.43 -6.77
N ASN A 14 -7.80 13.63 -6.95
CA ASN A 14 -9.25 13.83 -7.12
C ASN A 14 -10.09 13.15 -6.04
N GLN A 15 -9.63 13.19 -4.80
CA GLN A 15 -10.32 12.58 -3.67
C GLN A 15 -11.40 13.49 -3.11
N ARG A 16 -12.35 12.90 -2.37
CA ARG A 16 -13.34 13.66 -1.62
C ARG A 16 -12.68 14.33 -0.42
N PRO A 17 -13.04 15.59 -0.10
CA PRO A 17 -12.50 16.30 1.08
C PRO A 17 -12.64 15.48 2.38
N GLU A 18 -13.76 14.78 2.56
CA GLU A 18 -14.06 13.98 3.76
C GLU A 18 -13.08 12.80 3.90
N SER A 19 -12.65 12.21 2.77
CA SER A 19 -11.65 11.12 2.79
C SER A 19 -10.28 11.65 3.23
N ILE A 20 -9.89 12.85 2.77
CA ILE A 20 -8.64 13.50 3.19
C ILE A 20 -8.72 13.84 4.69
N GLU A 21 -9.82 14.42 5.14
CA GLU A 21 -10.05 14.76 6.54
C GLU A 21 -9.95 13.53 7.45
N THR A 22 -10.59 12.41 7.09
CA THR A 22 -10.53 11.15 7.84
C THR A 22 -9.08 10.69 8.06
N SER A 23 -8.28 10.69 6.99
CA SER A 23 -6.88 10.29 7.08
C SER A 23 -6.07 11.26 7.94
N MET A 24 -6.22 12.58 7.74
CA MET A 24 -5.49 13.60 8.50
C MET A 24 -5.82 13.57 9.99
N ARG A 25 -7.08 13.37 10.37
CA ARG A 25 -7.49 13.21 11.78
C ARG A 25 -6.86 11.98 12.43
N SER A 26 -6.74 10.87 11.72
CA SER A 26 -6.07 9.67 12.24
C SER A 26 -4.57 9.88 12.46
N VAL A 27 -3.93 10.71 11.63
CA VAL A 27 -2.51 11.07 11.79
C VAL A 27 -2.35 12.06 12.94
N ALA A 28 -3.24 13.05 13.07
CA ALA A 28 -3.20 14.02 14.17
C ALA A 28 -3.35 13.39 15.56
N ALA A 29 -4.06 12.25 15.64
CA ALA A 29 -4.25 11.50 16.88
C ALA A 29 -3.00 10.72 17.33
N GLN A 30 -1.94 10.64 16.53
CA GLN A 30 -0.78 9.82 16.84
C GLN A 30 0.06 10.39 17.97
N THR A 31 0.55 9.49 18.83
CA THR A 31 1.36 9.79 20.00
C THR A 31 2.58 8.88 20.10
N GLY A 32 3.54 9.21 20.95
CA GLY A 32 4.69 8.35 21.30
C GLY A 32 5.84 8.36 20.30
N CYS A 33 5.76 9.11 19.20
CA CYS A 33 6.87 9.36 18.27
C CYS A 33 6.74 10.74 17.63
N THR A 34 7.81 11.22 16.98
CA THR A 34 7.78 12.44 16.16
C THR A 34 7.41 12.07 14.73
N TYR A 35 6.45 12.76 14.15
CA TYR A 35 6.03 12.50 12.78
C TYR A 35 5.91 13.76 11.93
N GLN A 36 5.97 13.58 10.62
CA GLN A 36 5.60 14.54 9.59
C GLN A 36 4.38 14.01 8.85
N LEU A 37 3.42 14.89 8.56
CA LEU A 37 2.39 14.62 7.54
C LEU A 37 2.78 15.32 6.25
N LEU A 38 2.99 14.53 5.19
CA LEU A 38 3.29 15.01 3.86
C LEU A 38 2.16 14.59 2.92
N VAL A 39 1.40 15.57 2.42
CA VAL A 39 0.37 15.31 1.39
C VAL A 39 1.03 15.32 0.03
N ALA A 40 0.89 14.21 -0.71
CA ALA A 40 1.40 14.03 -2.06
C ALA A 40 0.24 14.06 -3.07
N ASP A 41 -0.02 15.24 -3.66
CA ASP A 41 -1.05 15.41 -4.68
C ASP A 41 -0.54 15.04 -6.06
N GLY A 42 -1.06 13.96 -6.63
CA GLY A 42 -0.79 13.46 -7.97
C GLY A 42 -1.38 14.31 -9.09
N HIS A 43 -1.47 15.63 -8.94
CA HIS A 43 -2.06 16.57 -9.88
C HIS A 43 -3.58 16.46 -9.97
N SER A 44 -4.27 16.63 -8.85
CA SER A 44 -5.72 16.74 -8.80
C SER A 44 -6.21 17.90 -9.68
N SER A 45 -7.44 17.79 -10.24
CA SER A 45 -8.03 18.84 -11.06
C SER A 45 -8.17 20.17 -10.31
N GLU A 46 -8.48 20.07 -9.01
CA GLU A 46 -8.46 21.18 -8.06
C GLU A 46 -7.41 20.88 -6.99
N SER A 47 -6.64 21.90 -6.57
CA SER A 47 -5.68 21.75 -5.47
C SER A 47 -6.43 21.70 -4.14
N PHE A 48 -5.99 20.82 -3.24
CA PHE A 48 -6.48 20.74 -1.87
C PHE A 48 -5.52 21.44 -0.89
N GLU A 49 -4.55 22.23 -1.38
CA GLU A 49 -3.46 22.75 -0.56
C GLU A 49 -3.96 23.68 0.55
N ASP A 50 -4.86 24.62 0.20
CA ASP A 50 -5.39 25.59 1.16
C ASP A 50 -6.24 24.89 2.23
N GLU A 51 -7.13 23.98 1.84
CA GLU A 51 -7.99 23.23 2.75
C GLU A 51 -7.18 22.28 3.63
N ALA A 52 -6.21 21.58 3.08
CA ALA A 52 -5.34 20.66 3.84
C ALA A 52 -4.46 21.43 4.81
N THR A 53 -3.96 22.61 4.44
CA THR A 53 -3.15 23.48 5.30
C THR A 53 -3.98 24.03 6.47
N ALA A 54 -5.21 24.50 6.19
CA ALA A 54 -6.13 24.96 7.20
C ALA A 54 -6.48 23.83 8.19
N LEU A 55 -6.77 22.66 7.67
CA LEU A 55 -7.09 21.48 8.48
C LEU A 55 -5.90 21.00 9.32
N ALA A 56 -4.69 20.99 8.77
CA ALA A 56 -3.47 20.66 9.53
C ALA A 56 -3.26 21.61 10.71
N SER A 57 -3.51 22.91 10.50
CA SER A 57 -3.45 23.92 11.56
C SER A 57 -4.54 23.70 12.63
N GLU A 58 -5.80 23.42 12.23
CA GLU A 58 -6.90 23.11 13.13
C GLU A 58 -6.58 21.89 14.01
N LEU A 59 -6.01 20.85 13.40
CA LEU A 59 -5.66 19.58 14.06
C LEU A 59 -4.36 19.66 14.88
N GLY A 60 -3.63 20.78 14.84
CA GLY A 60 -2.38 20.95 15.56
C GLY A 60 -1.20 20.13 14.99
N ILE A 61 -1.26 19.75 13.70
CA ILE A 61 -0.16 19.06 13.02
C ILE A 61 0.95 20.07 12.73
N SER A 62 1.97 20.10 13.56
CA SER A 62 3.04 21.11 13.50
C SER A 62 4.06 20.88 12.38
N ASN A 63 4.26 19.63 11.95
CA ASN A 63 5.15 19.29 10.85
C ASN A 63 4.30 18.79 9.66
N PHE A 64 3.83 19.75 8.86
CA PHE A 64 2.98 19.54 7.69
C PHE A 64 3.65 20.05 6.42
N THR A 65 3.55 19.27 5.35
CA THR A 65 4.06 19.64 4.02
C THR A 65 3.05 19.22 2.96
N TYR A 66 2.78 20.08 1.99
CA TYR A 66 1.98 19.75 0.82
C TYR A 66 2.86 19.80 -0.42
N VAL A 67 2.85 18.73 -1.21
CA VAL A 67 3.62 18.63 -2.46
C VAL A 67 2.68 18.21 -3.57
N ARG A 68 2.59 19.04 -4.61
CA ARG A 68 1.80 18.73 -5.81
C ARG A 68 2.71 18.40 -6.98
N HIS A 69 2.48 17.24 -7.59
CA HIS A 69 3.20 16.91 -8.82
C HIS A 69 2.73 17.83 -9.98
N PRO A 70 3.62 18.27 -10.89
CA PRO A 70 3.25 19.14 -12.02
C PRO A 70 2.31 18.50 -13.05
N GLU A 71 2.26 17.16 -13.08
CA GLU A 71 1.37 16.37 -13.93
C GLU A 71 1.00 15.06 -13.27
N ASN A 72 -0.06 14.38 -13.74
CA ASN A 72 -0.43 13.07 -13.21
C ASN A 72 0.52 11.96 -13.69
N VAL A 73 1.43 11.56 -12.83
CA VAL A 73 2.43 10.51 -13.07
C VAL A 73 2.08 9.17 -12.43
N GLN A 74 0.88 9.03 -11.90
CA GLN A 74 0.34 7.90 -11.18
C GLN A 74 1.05 7.64 -9.83
N THR A 75 0.62 6.58 -9.10
CA THR A 75 0.93 6.40 -7.68
C THR A 75 2.42 6.24 -7.40
N VAL A 76 3.11 5.37 -8.13
CA VAL A 76 4.54 5.05 -7.88
C VAL A 76 5.40 6.31 -8.00
N ARG A 77 5.26 7.07 -9.09
CA ARG A 77 6.05 8.28 -9.30
C ARG A 77 5.59 9.45 -8.43
N ASN A 78 4.31 9.48 -8.03
CA ASN A 78 3.82 10.50 -7.11
C ASN A 78 4.49 10.35 -5.73
N ILE A 79 4.56 9.12 -5.19
CA ILE A 79 5.26 8.86 -3.93
C ILE A 79 6.75 9.15 -4.09
N LEU A 80 7.38 8.68 -5.17
CA LEU A 80 8.81 8.90 -5.43
C LEU A 80 9.14 10.41 -5.50
N HIS A 81 8.26 11.22 -6.11
CA HIS A 81 8.40 12.69 -6.15
C HIS A 81 8.27 13.34 -4.77
N ALA A 82 7.47 12.76 -3.88
CA ALA A 82 7.27 13.27 -2.52
C ALA A 82 8.44 12.94 -1.58
N LEU A 83 9.18 11.83 -1.80
CA LEU A 83 10.23 11.36 -0.90
C LEU A 83 11.34 12.40 -0.59
N PRO A 84 11.82 13.25 -1.53
CA PRO A 84 12.80 14.30 -1.20
C PRO A 84 12.33 15.28 -0.11
N TYR A 85 11.02 15.46 0.07
CA TYR A 85 10.41 16.34 1.07
C TYR A 85 10.11 15.61 2.39
N ALA A 86 10.25 14.28 2.43
CA ALA A 86 10.05 13.51 3.65
C ALA A 86 11.25 13.68 4.59
N GLU A 87 10.99 13.98 5.86
CA GLU A 87 12.00 14.20 6.90
C GLU A 87 12.22 12.96 7.79
N GLY A 88 11.24 12.06 7.83
CA GLY A 88 11.27 10.87 8.67
C GLY A 88 12.29 9.83 8.22
N GLN A 89 12.87 9.13 9.20
CA GLN A 89 13.70 7.95 8.92
C GLN A 89 12.87 6.85 8.24
N PHE A 90 11.63 6.69 8.70
CA PHE A 90 10.69 5.72 8.16
C PHE A 90 9.57 6.41 7.38
N ILE A 91 8.96 5.67 6.46
CA ILE A 91 7.85 6.12 5.62
C ILE A 91 6.66 5.19 5.81
N LYS A 92 5.49 5.79 6.02
CA LYS A 92 4.19 5.13 5.99
C LYS A 92 3.33 5.79 4.92
N ALA A 93 3.15 5.12 3.77
CA ALA A 93 2.18 5.58 2.78
C ALA A 93 0.74 5.32 3.27
N LEU A 94 -0.15 6.29 3.02
CA LEU A 94 -1.55 6.25 3.40
C LEU A 94 -2.39 6.74 2.21
N GLY A 95 -3.42 6.01 1.82
CA GLY A 95 -4.40 6.46 0.85
C GLY A 95 -5.44 7.36 1.51
N ALA A 96 -5.92 8.39 0.81
CA ALA A 96 -7.01 9.20 1.34
C ALA A 96 -8.29 8.36 1.51
N GLY A 97 -8.86 8.39 2.72
CA GLY A 97 -9.96 7.55 3.19
C GLY A 97 -9.54 6.46 4.17
N ASP A 98 -8.31 5.97 4.05
CA ASP A 98 -7.74 5.06 5.05
C ASP A 98 -7.38 5.82 6.33
N ALA A 99 -7.40 5.13 7.48
CA ALA A 99 -7.03 5.70 8.76
C ALA A 99 -6.03 4.80 9.50
N LEU A 100 -5.11 5.39 10.27
CA LEU A 100 -4.27 4.64 11.18
C LEU A 100 -5.14 3.99 12.26
N TYR A 101 -4.79 2.76 12.66
CA TYR A 101 -5.67 1.91 13.46
C TYR A 101 -5.95 2.48 14.86
N ASP A 102 -4.91 2.98 15.54
CA ASP A 102 -5.01 3.59 16.86
C ASP A 102 -3.94 4.70 17.04
N GLU A 103 -3.98 5.38 18.18
CA GLU A 103 -3.09 6.50 18.50
C GLU A 103 -1.62 6.11 18.69
N SER A 104 -1.30 4.83 18.82
CA SER A 104 0.06 4.30 19.00
C SER A 104 0.62 3.63 17.76
N THR A 105 -0.10 3.65 16.65
CA THR A 105 0.27 2.93 15.42
C THR A 105 1.64 3.36 14.89
N LEU A 106 1.91 4.65 14.76
CA LEU A 106 3.20 5.13 14.25
C LEU A 106 4.36 4.82 15.21
N ALA A 107 4.14 4.99 16.51
CA ALA A 107 5.15 4.64 17.52
C ALA A 107 5.50 3.16 17.49
N ALA A 108 4.52 2.29 17.29
CA ALA A 108 4.75 0.85 17.19
C ALA A 108 5.54 0.47 15.93
N ILE A 109 5.26 1.11 14.77
CA ILE A 109 6.04 0.91 13.55
C ILE A 109 7.50 1.34 13.77
N VAL A 110 7.72 2.54 14.34
CA VAL A 110 9.07 3.06 14.61
C VAL A 110 9.85 2.15 15.54
N ALA A 111 9.23 1.73 16.66
CA ALA A 111 9.86 0.82 17.62
C ALA A 111 10.22 -0.51 16.95
N PHE A 112 9.26 -1.12 16.23
CA PHE A 112 9.49 -2.37 15.53
C PHE A 112 10.65 -2.29 14.52
N CYS A 113 10.71 -1.22 13.73
CA CYS A 113 11.78 -1.04 12.77
C CYS A 113 13.15 -0.87 13.43
N ARG A 114 13.23 -0.10 14.52
CA ARG A 114 14.49 0.14 15.23
C ARG A 114 14.98 -1.07 16.00
N ASP A 115 14.07 -1.76 16.70
CA ASP A 115 14.44 -2.90 17.55
C ASP A 115 14.86 -4.12 16.76
N ASN A 116 14.42 -4.25 15.50
CA ASN A 116 14.67 -5.41 14.65
C ASN A 116 15.45 -5.10 13.36
N ASP A 117 15.98 -3.88 13.21
CA ASP A 117 16.71 -3.42 12.01
C ASP A 117 15.92 -3.66 10.71
N VAL A 118 14.63 -3.27 10.70
CA VAL A 118 13.70 -3.51 9.61
C VAL A 118 13.73 -2.38 8.60
N HIS A 119 14.02 -2.71 7.35
CA HIS A 119 14.02 -1.75 6.24
C HIS A 119 12.75 -1.80 5.39
N ALA A 120 12.05 -2.94 5.38
CA ALA A 120 10.77 -3.12 4.73
C ALA A 120 9.85 -4.00 5.59
N GLY A 121 8.62 -3.58 5.80
CA GLY A 121 7.68 -4.33 6.62
C GLY A 121 6.22 -3.98 6.33
N PHE A 122 5.33 -4.73 6.95
CA PHE A 122 3.90 -4.49 6.90
C PHE A 122 3.24 -4.91 8.21
N GLY A 123 2.04 -4.38 8.46
CA GLY A 123 1.19 -4.79 9.58
C GLY A 123 -0.17 -5.32 9.09
N ASP A 124 -1.03 -5.67 10.04
CA ASP A 124 -2.36 -6.15 9.73
C ASP A 124 -3.30 -4.99 9.37
N ILE A 125 -4.34 -5.29 8.59
CA ILE A 125 -5.40 -4.35 8.23
C ILE A 125 -6.72 -4.78 8.82
N VAL A 126 -7.55 -3.79 9.20
CA VAL A 126 -8.96 -3.98 9.51
C VAL A 126 -9.77 -3.31 8.41
N ILE A 127 -10.67 -4.05 7.79
CA ILE A 127 -11.51 -3.51 6.73
C ILE A 127 -12.66 -2.74 7.38
N ASP A 128 -12.75 -1.45 7.09
CA ASP A 128 -13.88 -0.61 7.46
C ASP A 128 -14.95 -0.67 6.34
N LEU A 129 -16.11 -1.21 6.69
CA LEU A 129 -17.25 -1.28 5.78
C LEU A 129 -18.28 -0.22 6.21
N PRO A 130 -18.79 0.61 5.28
CA PRO A 130 -19.77 1.68 5.61
C PRO A 130 -20.97 1.19 6.40
N ASP A 131 -21.45 -0.03 6.11
CA ASP A 131 -22.63 -0.64 6.74
C ASP A 131 -22.28 -1.51 7.98
N ARG A 132 -21.01 -1.71 8.28
CA ARG A 132 -20.51 -2.57 9.35
C ARG A 132 -19.19 -2.02 9.89
N PRO A 133 -19.20 -0.90 10.60
CA PRO A 133 -18.01 -0.36 11.24
C PRO A 133 -17.42 -1.42 12.18
N SER A 134 -16.10 -1.53 12.19
CA SER A 134 -15.33 -2.53 12.94
C SER A 134 -15.48 -3.97 12.42
N TYR A 135 -15.68 -4.15 11.13
CA TYR A 135 -15.78 -5.47 10.54
C TYR A 135 -14.43 -6.13 10.37
N GLY A 136 -14.18 -7.12 11.17
CA GLY A 136 -13.19 -8.13 10.89
C GLY A 136 -12.01 -8.17 11.83
N ALA A 137 -11.57 -9.39 12.09
CA ALA A 137 -10.24 -9.67 12.62
C ALA A 137 -9.18 -9.03 11.70
N PRO A 138 -8.03 -8.65 12.25
CA PRO A 138 -6.91 -8.18 11.46
C PRO A 138 -6.62 -9.14 10.32
N LYS A 139 -6.52 -8.61 9.10
CA LYS A 139 -6.34 -9.42 7.91
C LYS A 139 -4.90 -9.31 7.44
N ARG A 140 -4.24 -10.44 7.36
CA ARG A 140 -2.98 -10.62 6.65
C ARG A 140 -3.22 -11.50 5.42
N PRO A 141 -2.38 -11.42 4.38
CA PRO A 141 -2.41 -12.40 3.30
C PRO A 141 -2.32 -13.83 3.85
N GLU A 142 -3.21 -14.72 3.39
CA GLU A 142 -3.19 -16.13 3.81
C GLU A 142 -1.85 -16.80 3.46
N CYS A 143 -1.16 -16.25 2.44
CA CYS A 143 0.18 -16.68 2.07
C CYS A 143 1.26 -16.26 3.08
N TYR A 144 0.95 -15.44 4.08
CA TYR A 144 1.93 -15.07 5.12
C TYR A 144 1.71 -15.91 6.36
N PRO A 145 2.35 -17.08 6.45
CA PRO A 145 2.17 -18.00 7.59
C PRO A 145 2.74 -17.38 8.88
N PRO A 146 2.45 -17.98 10.02
CA PRO A 146 3.12 -17.66 11.28
C PRO A 146 4.64 -17.72 11.13
N GLU A 147 5.35 -16.93 11.93
CA GLU A 147 6.81 -16.81 11.89
C GLU A 147 7.54 -18.14 11.67
N GLY A 148 8.51 -18.13 10.76
CA GLY A 148 9.41 -19.24 10.51
C GLY A 148 8.89 -20.37 9.62
N CYS A 149 7.69 -20.27 9.04
CA CYS A 149 7.12 -21.37 8.26
C CYS A 149 7.56 -21.44 6.80
N CYS A 150 8.00 -20.34 6.19
CA CYS A 150 8.56 -20.36 4.83
C CYS A 150 9.58 -19.25 4.62
N GLY A 151 10.51 -19.46 3.69
CA GLY A 151 11.47 -18.43 3.30
C GLY A 151 10.84 -17.36 2.41
N HIS A 152 11.49 -16.21 2.29
CA HIS A 152 11.05 -15.07 1.46
C HIS A 152 10.75 -15.47 0.01
N ARG A 153 11.57 -16.35 -0.56
CA ARG A 153 11.34 -16.84 -1.92
C ARG A 153 10.04 -17.65 -2.04
N ASP A 154 9.72 -18.48 -1.07
CA ASP A 154 8.48 -19.28 -1.09
C ASP A 154 7.27 -18.38 -0.94
N LEU A 155 7.37 -17.35 -0.10
CA LEU A 155 6.36 -16.32 0.06
C LEU A 155 6.14 -15.55 -1.24
N LEU A 156 7.20 -15.09 -1.89
CA LEU A 156 7.13 -14.42 -3.19
C LEU A 156 6.43 -15.30 -4.24
N LEU A 157 6.84 -16.57 -4.36
CA LEU A 157 6.23 -17.50 -5.33
C LEU A 157 4.77 -17.80 -4.99
N MET A 158 4.40 -17.78 -3.72
CA MET A 158 3.02 -17.94 -3.28
C MET A 158 2.19 -16.71 -3.68
N GLN A 159 2.65 -15.49 -3.40
CA GLN A 159 2.00 -14.25 -3.85
C GLN A 159 1.81 -14.24 -5.37
N LEU A 160 2.86 -14.53 -6.13
CA LEU A 160 2.80 -14.60 -7.59
C LEU A 160 1.80 -15.67 -8.07
N SER A 161 1.69 -16.81 -7.38
CA SER A 161 0.81 -17.91 -7.75
C SER A 161 -0.64 -17.67 -7.39
N THR A 162 -0.92 -17.04 -6.26
CA THR A 162 -2.28 -16.77 -5.76
C THR A 162 -2.82 -15.41 -6.20
N ALA A 163 -1.93 -14.44 -6.50
CA ALA A 163 -2.22 -13.03 -6.65
C ALA A 163 -2.83 -12.43 -5.36
N ASP A 164 -2.42 -12.94 -4.22
CA ASP A 164 -2.74 -12.41 -2.89
C ASP A 164 -1.55 -11.56 -2.43
N TRP A 165 -1.65 -10.26 -2.67
CA TRP A 165 -0.58 -9.29 -2.40
C TRP A 165 -0.74 -8.70 -1.01
N ILE A 166 0.37 -8.28 -0.40
CA ILE A 166 0.35 -7.43 0.79
C ILE A 166 -0.04 -6.01 0.32
N PRO A 167 -1.21 -5.49 0.75
CA PRO A 167 -1.66 -4.18 0.29
C PRO A 167 -0.67 -3.07 0.62
N GLY A 168 -0.43 -2.14 -0.31
CA GLY A 168 0.49 -1.02 -0.10
C GLY A 168 0.13 -0.16 1.10
N CYS A 169 -1.17 -0.01 1.38
CA CYS A 169 -1.67 0.75 2.53
C CYS A 169 -1.24 0.20 3.90
N CYS A 170 -0.86 -1.09 4.02
CA CYS A 170 -0.35 -1.65 5.27
C CYS A 170 1.18 -1.79 5.32
N GLN A 171 1.89 -1.37 4.26
CA GLN A 171 3.35 -1.42 4.20
C GLN A 171 3.98 -0.19 4.87
N PHE A 172 5.22 -0.36 5.35
CA PHE A 172 6.09 0.71 5.84
C PHE A 172 7.56 0.36 5.53
N PHE A 173 8.38 1.40 5.37
CA PHE A 173 9.76 1.25 4.91
C PHE A 173 10.70 2.22 5.59
N GLU A 174 11.99 1.89 5.65
CA GLU A 174 13.02 2.90 5.74
C GLU A 174 12.99 3.78 4.49
N LYS A 175 13.15 5.10 4.65
CA LYS A 175 13.02 6.08 3.55
C LYS A 175 13.91 5.73 2.36
N ARG A 176 15.20 5.47 2.61
CA ARG A 176 16.16 5.14 1.55
C ARG A 176 15.77 3.85 0.83
N ARG A 177 15.34 2.84 1.58
CA ARG A 177 14.89 1.56 1.01
C ARG A 177 13.68 1.74 0.10
N LEU A 178 12.68 2.52 0.52
CA LEU A 178 11.51 2.81 -0.30
C LEU A 178 11.89 3.55 -1.59
N GLU A 179 12.80 4.52 -1.52
CA GLU A 179 13.28 5.26 -2.69
C GLU A 179 13.92 4.32 -3.71
N GLU A 180 14.80 3.41 -3.28
CA GLU A 180 15.45 2.39 -4.12
C GLU A 180 14.40 1.46 -4.77
N LEU A 181 13.44 0.97 -4.00
CA LEU A 181 12.40 0.06 -4.47
C LEU A 181 11.45 0.74 -5.48
N LEU A 182 10.99 1.96 -5.20
CA LEU A 182 10.10 2.69 -6.11
C LEU A 182 10.82 3.14 -7.39
N ALA A 183 12.09 3.52 -7.30
CA ALA A 183 12.90 3.81 -8.47
C ALA A 183 13.05 2.57 -9.36
N LEU A 184 13.32 1.41 -8.77
CA LEU A 184 13.40 0.14 -9.49
C LEU A 184 12.06 -0.23 -10.14
N LEU A 185 10.93 -0.06 -9.42
CA LEU A 185 9.59 -0.27 -9.96
C LEU A 185 9.32 0.66 -11.14
N ALA A 186 9.63 1.96 -11.02
CA ALA A 186 9.35 2.95 -12.04
C ALA A 186 10.22 2.77 -13.29
N GLU A 187 11.53 2.50 -13.12
CA GLU A 187 12.50 2.54 -14.22
C GLU A 187 12.72 1.16 -14.86
N THR A 188 12.80 0.10 -14.05
CA THR A 188 13.08 -1.25 -14.55
C THR A 188 11.82 -2.04 -14.86
N TYR A 189 10.86 -2.02 -13.93
CA TYR A 189 9.61 -2.75 -14.09
C TYR A 189 8.52 -1.94 -14.82
N GLU A 190 8.70 -0.63 -15.00
CA GLU A 190 7.74 0.27 -15.66
C GLU A 190 6.35 0.25 -14.99
N VAL A 191 6.30 -0.04 -13.68
CA VAL A 191 5.09 -0.05 -12.86
C VAL A 191 4.65 1.38 -12.56
N ARG A 192 3.34 1.62 -12.57
CA ARG A 192 2.77 2.97 -12.46
C ARG A 192 1.82 3.14 -11.27
N TYR A 193 0.98 2.15 -11.00
CA TYR A 193 -0.10 2.22 -10.02
C TYR A 193 0.11 1.32 -8.81
N CYS A 194 0.80 0.18 -8.99
CA CYS A 194 0.96 -0.82 -7.96
C CYS A 194 2.24 -0.56 -7.15
N GLU A 195 2.22 0.44 -6.28
CA GLU A 195 3.30 0.74 -5.34
C GLU A 195 3.51 -0.39 -4.33
N ASP A 196 2.47 -1.18 -4.07
CA ASP A 196 2.51 -2.37 -3.23
C ASP A 196 3.54 -3.42 -3.69
N PHE A 197 3.94 -3.38 -4.97
CA PHE A 197 5.03 -4.22 -5.46
C PHE A 197 6.40 -3.87 -4.88
N ALA A 198 6.54 -2.75 -4.16
CA ALA A 198 7.76 -2.44 -3.42
C ALA A 198 8.09 -3.56 -2.42
N GLU A 199 7.10 -4.06 -1.68
CA GLU A 199 7.26 -5.23 -0.81
C GLU A 199 7.63 -6.49 -1.60
N THR A 200 6.97 -6.73 -2.73
CA THR A 200 7.26 -7.88 -3.60
C THR A 200 8.71 -7.89 -4.09
N ILE A 201 9.26 -6.72 -4.42
CA ILE A 201 10.68 -6.61 -4.80
C ILE A 201 11.59 -6.80 -3.57
N ALA A 202 11.21 -6.26 -2.41
CA ALA A 202 11.98 -6.48 -1.17
C ALA A 202 12.05 -7.96 -0.77
N LEU A 203 11.03 -8.76 -1.09
CA LEU A 203 11.06 -10.22 -0.91
C LEU A 203 12.15 -10.93 -1.74
N LEU A 204 12.53 -10.38 -2.90
CA LEU A 204 13.65 -10.92 -3.70
C LEU A 204 14.98 -10.82 -2.94
N ASP A 205 15.13 -9.76 -2.15
CA ASP A 205 16.33 -9.51 -1.34
C ASP A 205 16.25 -10.18 0.05
N GLY A 206 15.11 -10.77 0.39
CA GLY A 206 14.88 -11.41 1.68
C GLY A 206 14.70 -10.43 2.84
N ASP A 207 14.19 -9.23 2.56
CA ASP A 207 14.06 -8.13 3.52
C ASP A 207 12.60 -7.67 3.64
N VAL A 208 11.74 -8.53 4.22
CA VAL A 208 10.35 -8.15 4.54
C VAL A 208 9.95 -8.75 5.88
N HIS A 209 9.44 -7.90 6.78
CA HIS A 209 9.09 -8.27 8.15
C HIS A 209 7.63 -7.96 8.47
N HIS A 210 6.99 -8.81 9.25
CA HIS A 210 5.60 -8.66 9.66
C HIS A 210 5.50 -8.13 11.09
N LEU A 211 4.93 -6.95 11.25
CA LEU A 211 4.48 -6.42 12.53
C LEU A 211 3.11 -7.01 12.86
N HIS A 212 3.08 -7.99 13.77
CA HIS A 212 1.88 -8.75 14.16
C HIS A 212 0.88 -7.91 14.97
N ARG A 213 0.38 -6.84 14.35
CA ARG A 213 -0.72 -6.03 14.92
C ARG A 213 -1.46 -5.25 13.84
N PRO A 214 -2.73 -4.86 14.10
CA PRO A 214 -3.43 -3.92 13.23
C PRO A 214 -2.72 -2.56 13.21
N ILE A 215 -2.55 -2.01 12.00
CA ILE A 215 -1.97 -0.68 11.81
C ILE A 215 -2.86 0.22 10.95
N LEU A 216 -3.91 -0.33 10.36
CA LEU A 216 -4.73 0.38 9.40
C LEU A 216 -6.20 -0.02 9.47
N LEU A 217 -7.07 1.00 9.41
CA LEU A 217 -8.47 0.89 9.03
C LEU A 217 -8.58 1.19 7.54
N TYR A 218 -8.94 0.21 6.73
CA TYR A 218 -8.96 0.30 5.27
C TYR A 218 -10.36 0.64 4.76
N GLU A 219 -10.51 1.77 4.03
CA GLU A 219 -11.75 2.16 3.38
C GLU A 219 -12.00 1.29 2.15
N TRP A 220 -12.98 0.37 2.24
CA TRP A 220 -13.26 -0.55 1.15
C TRP A 220 -14.16 0.09 0.08
N GLY A 221 -13.79 -0.05 -1.20
CA GLY A 221 -14.66 0.27 -2.34
C GLY A 221 -14.39 1.61 -3.01
N THR A 222 -13.53 2.45 -2.47
CA THR A 222 -13.22 3.79 -3.01
C THR A 222 -11.91 3.85 -3.80
N GLY A 223 -10.97 2.96 -3.50
CA GLY A 223 -9.64 2.93 -4.14
C GLY A 223 -9.62 2.37 -5.56
N ILE A 224 -8.51 2.55 -6.27
CA ILE A 224 -8.28 2.03 -7.63
C ILE A 224 -8.43 0.50 -7.67
N SER A 225 -7.98 -0.19 -6.63
CA SER A 225 -8.02 -1.65 -6.52
C SER A 225 -9.42 -2.19 -6.22
N THR A 226 -10.22 -1.46 -5.44
CA THR A 226 -11.53 -1.91 -4.96
C THR A 226 -12.71 -1.22 -5.63
N GLY A 227 -12.49 -0.06 -6.26
CA GLY A 227 -13.53 0.75 -6.92
C GLY A 227 -14.19 0.15 -8.17
N GLY A 228 -13.72 -1.00 -8.64
CA GLY A 228 -14.45 -1.90 -9.55
C GLY A 228 -14.57 -1.49 -11.02
N SER A 229 -14.06 -0.35 -11.47
CA SER A 229 -14.16 0.03 -12.89
C SER A 229 -13.32 -0.87 -13.78
N ILE A 230 -13.80 -1.13 -15.01
CA ILE A 230 -13.04 -1.94 -15.99
C ILE A 230 -11.72 -1.26 -16.36
N GLU A 231 -11.69 0.06 -16.40
CA GLU A 231 -10.49 0.81 -16.73
C GLU A 231 -9.45 0.74 -15.62
N SER A 232 -9.85 0.87 -14.35
CA SER A 232 -8.96 0.66 -13.21
C SER A 232 -8.35 -0.74 -13.23
N ARG A 233 -9.16 -1.76 -13.48
CA ARG A 233 -8.69 -3.14 -13.63
C ARG A 233 -7.67 -3.30 -14.74
N LYS A 234 -7.92 -2.75 -15.93
CA LYS A 234 -6.96 -2.80 -17.04
C LYS A 234 -5.61 -2.19 -16.67
N ARG A 235 -5.63 -1.07 -15.94
CA ARG A 235 -4.40 -0.39 -15.46
C ARG A 235 -3.61 -1.28 -14.50
N LEU A 236 -4.28 -1.85 -13.49
CA LEU A 236 -3.65 -2.76 -12.53
C LEU A 236 -3.11 -4.02 -13.21
N TYR A 237 -3.89 -4.67 -14.08
CA TYR A 237 -3.42 -5.85 -14.83
C TYR A 237 -2.25 -5.54 -15.78
N ALA A 238 -2.13 -4.31 -16.27
CA ALA A 238 -0.98 -3.90 -17.05
C ALA A 238 0.30 -3.83 -16.20
N ASP A 239 0.20 -3.32 -14.97
CA ASP A 239 1.32 -3.30 -14.03
C ASP A 239 1.72 -4.72 -13.58
N HIS A 240 0.73 -5.56 -13.23
CA HIS A 240 1.00 -6.96 -12.94
C HIS A 240 1.70 -7.67 -14.11
N GLU A 241 1.25 -7.45 -15.36
CA GLU A 241 1.89 -8.05 -16.52
C GLU A 241 3.36 -7.63 -16.67
N ARG A 242 3.68 -6.35 -16.41
CA ARG A 242 5.06 -5.86 -16.42
C ARG A 242 5.91 -6.58 -15.37
N LEU A 243 5.42 -6.64 -14.13
CA LEU A 243 6.11 -7.33 -13.03
C LEU A 243 6.37 -8.81 -13.38
N TYR A 244 5.33 -9.57 -13.71
CA TYR A 244 5.46 -11.00 -14.01
C TYR A 244 6.39 -11.26 -15.18
N ARG A 245 6.27 -10.48 -16.25
CA ARG A 245 7.13 -10.60 -17.42
C ARG A 245 8.59 -10.35 -17.07
N ARG A 246 8.89 -9.26 -16.36
CA ARG A 246 10.25 -8.90 -15.95
C ARG A 246 10.87 -9.94 -15.01
N LEU A 247 10.10 -10.44 -14.05
CA LEU A 247 10.57 -11.51 -13.17
C LEU A 247 10.87 -12.80 -13.96
N HIS A 248 10.03 -13.16 -14.93
CA HIS A 248 10.28 -14.31 -15.79
C HIS A 248 11.50 -14.12 -16.69
N GLU A 249 11.69 -12.93 -17.27
CA GLU A 249 12.86 -12.58 -18.10
C GLU A 249 14.15 -12.59 -17.29
N ALA A 250 14.11 -12.14 -16.03
CA ALA A 250 15.27 -12.14 -15.13
C ALA A 250 15.65 -13.55 -14.63
N HIS A 251 14.69 -14.49 -14.61
CA HIS A 251 14.86 -15.86 -14.13
C HIS A 251 14.42 -16.89 -15.17
N PRO A 252 15.03 -16.95 -16.37
CA PRO A 252 14.54 -17.75 -17.50
C PRO A 252 14.57 -19.25 -17.23
N ASP A 253 15.51 -19.71 -16.40
CA ASP A 253 15.69 -21.11 -16.06
C ASP A 253 14.82 -21.59 -14.89
N ASP A 254 14.17 -20.66 -14.17
CA ASP A 254 13.28 -20.99 -13.07
C ASP A 254 11.85 -21.21 -13.54
N SER A 255 11.45 -22.49 -13.57
CA SER A 255 10.09 -22.88 -14.00
C SER A 255 8.98 -22.31 -13.13
N SER A 256 9.27 -21.88 -11.86
CA SER A 256 8.30 -21.31 -10.94
C SER A 256 7.79 -19.96 -11.46
N TYR A 257 8.70 -19.07 -11.90
CA TYR A 257 8.32 -17.77 -12.49
C TYR A 257 7.55 -17.93 -13.79
N ARG A 258 7.94 -18.90 -14.64
CA ARG A 258 7.20 -19.24 -15.87
C ARG A 258 5.79 -19.73 -15.56
N SER A 259 5.65 -20.60 -14.57
CA SER A 259 4.35 -21.11 -14.13
C SER A 259 3.46 -20.00 -13.56
N ALA A 260 4.03 -19.13 -12.71
CA ALA A 260 3.33 -17.97 -12.15
C ALA A 260 2.84 -17.02 -13.24
N TYR A 261 3.69 -16.69 -14.22
CA TYR A 261 3.31 -15.86 -15.36
C TYR A 261 2.17 -16.51 -16.20
N GLY A 262 2.24 -17.81 -16.46
CA GLY A 262 1.17 -18.54 -17.16
C GLY A 262 -0.17 -18.47 -16.41
N LYS A 263 -0.16 -18.68 -15.09
CA LYS A 263 -1.35 -18.55 -14.24
C LYS A 263 -1.89 -17.11 -14.26
N PHE A 264 -1.01 -16.12 -14.21
CA PHE A 264 -1.40 -14.72 -14.33
C PHE A 264 -2.09 -14.43 -15.67
N LYS A 265 -1.55 -14.87 -16.80
CA LYS A 265 -2.15 -14.67 -18.14
C LYS A 265 -3.56 -15.27 -18.21
N LEU A 266 -3.78 -16.45 -17.63
CA LEU A 266 -5.11 -17.04 -17.56
C LEU A 266 -6.08 -16.19 -16.73
N ARG A 267 -5.65 -15.71 -15.55
CA ARG A 267 -6.47 -14.80 -14.71
C ARG A 267 -6.80 -13.50 -15.44
N GLN A 268 -5.80 -12.88 -16.07
CA GLN A 268 -5.98 -11.67 -16.86
C GLN A 268 -7.03 -11.87 -17.97
N PHE A 269 -6.96 -12.98 -18.71
CA PHE A 269 -7.94 -13.32 -19.72
C PHE A 269 -9.35 -13.46 -19.12
N LEU A 270 -9.49 -14.22 -18.04
CA LEU A 270 -10.78 -14.41 -17.37
C LEU A 270 -11.34 -13.06 -16.84
N ALA A 271 -10.50 -12.23 -16.24
CA ALA A 271 -10.91 -10.95 -15.64
C ALA A 271 -11.31 -9.88 -16.68
N LEU A 272 -10.62 -9.83 -17.82
CA LEU A 272 -10.79 -8.76 -18.81
C LEU A 272 -11.61 -9.14 -20.03
N LYS A 273 -11.74 -10.44 -20.34
CA LYS A 273 -12.36 -10.92 -21.56
C LYS A 273 -13.63 -11.75 -21.34
N THR A 274 -13.98 -12.05 -20.09
CA THR A 274 -15.18 -12.85 -19.79
C THR A 274 -16.13 -12.11 -18.86
N PRO A 275 -17.45 -12.36 -18.94
CA PRO A 275 -18.44 -11.81 -18.02
C PRO A 275 -18.39 -12.48 -16.61
N LEU A 276 -17.49 -13.44 -16.39
CA LEU A 276 -17.38 -14.20 -15.15
C LEU A 276 -16.75 -13.40 -14.01
N TYR A 277 -16.06 -12.30 -14.30
CA TYR A 277 -15.37 -11.51 -13.29
C TYR A 277 -16.28 -10.96 -12.17
N PRO A 278 -17.48 -10.39 -12.45
CA PRO A 278 -18.40 -9.97 -11.39
C PRO A 278 -18.85 -11.13 -10.49
N LEU A 279 -18.95 -12.34 -11.07
CA LEU A 279 -19.27 -13.55 -10.31
C LEU A 279 -18.12 -13.97 -9.41
N LEU A 280 -16.88 -13.92 -9.92
CA LEU A 280 -15.67 -14.18 -9.14
C LEU A 280 -15.48 -13.18 -8.00
N GLN A 281 -15.73 -11.89 -8.24
CA GLN A 281 -15.71 -10.87 -7.18
C GLN A 281 -16.75 -11.14 -6.08
N LYS A 282 -17.98 -11.58 -6.46
CA LYS A 282 -19.01 -11.95 -5.48
C LYS A 282 -18.61 -13.19 -4.66
N ILE A 283 -17.87 -14.12 -5.25
CA ILE A 283 -17.37 -15.32 -4.56
C ILE A 283 -16.26 -14.92 -3.57
N VAL A 284 -15.33 -14.08 -4.00
CA VAL A 284 -14.27 -13.55 -3.15
C VAL A 284 -14.86 -12.73 -2.01
N ALA A 285 -15.76 -11.79 -2.30
CA ALA A 285 -16.44 -11.00 -1.27
C ALA A 285 -17.19 -11.87 -0.24
N LYS A 286 -17.82 -12.97 -0.68
CA LYS A 286 -18.46 -13.94 0.24
C LYS A 286 -17.46 -14.73 1.10
N GLY A 287 -16.25 -14.94 0.61
CA GLY A 287 -15.15 -15.53 1.41
C GLY A 287 -14.75 -14.63 2.56
N TYR A 288 -14.69 -13.32 2.31
CA TYR A 288 -14.42 -12.31 3.35
C TYR A 288 -15.54 -12.23 4.42
N THR A 289 -16.80 -12.39 4.01
CA THR A 289 -17.92 -12.38 4.95
C THR A 289 -18.00 -13.63 5.83
N LYS A 290 -17.58 -14.79 5.34
CA LYS A 290 -17.61 -16.04 6.12
C LYS A 290 -16.49 -16.13 7.18
N ALA A 291 -15.32 -15.56 6.90
CA ALA A 291 -14.21 -15.55 7.86
C ALA A 291 -14.46 -14.65 9.09
N ALA A 292 -15.41 -13.76 8.99
CA ALA A 292 -15.78 -12.84 10.06
C ALA A 292 -16.94 -13.33 10.94
N ASP A 293 -17.69 -14.32 10.45
CA ASP A 293 -18.76 -14.97 11.20
C ASP A 293 -18.25 -16.26 11.94
N ALA A 294 -16.97 -16.60 11.82
CA ALA A 294 -16.30 -17.72 12.48
C ALA A 294 -15.34 -17.24 13.57
#